data_1727c9cf036a8ccc142f4c3f53f6951a
#
_entry.id   1727c9cf036a8ccc142f4c3f53f6951a
#
_cell.length_a   1.000
_cell.length_b   1.000
_cell.length_c   1.000
_cell.angle_alpha   90.00
_cell.angle_beta   90.00
_cell.angle_gamma   90.00
#
_symmetry.space_group_name_H-M   'P 1'
#
loop_
_entity.id
_entity.type
_entity.pdbx_description
1 polymer ?
#
loop_
_entity_poly.entity_id
_entity_poly.type
_entity_poly.pdbx_seq_one_letter_code
_entity_poly.pdbx_strand_id
1 'polypeptide(L)'
;MPYFALFDDAVSGRAKLYQNHVESRLFHHNELDSLDDTLQKGWQKGLHAVLFADYEFGLPLMGIESERGGNLALHWFADCADINAESWLAQNSDDLPAGISTPQSSVSEADYLDRIRQIHEAIRRGDTYQINYTTRLHLQAYGNPVSLYRRLRQPVPYAVLSHLPDAAGESAWTLCFSPELFLKIGADGTISTEPMKGTAPILGDGQDERRAAELQNDPKNRAENVMIVDLLRNDLGKIAQTGKVCVPEPFKVSRFGSVWQMTSTIQAQALPHITAAAILRAAFPCGSITGAPKHMSMQIIESLEAEPRGLYTGSIGYLKPCAGGLGFEGIFNVVIRTLLLKPASDPISDDLYHGVYGVGSGIVIDSDPAAEYRECGWKARFLNELRPAFGIFETMRVENRQCRLLDLHLGRLKTSAQALNLPLPDDCETRIRQYIAKLPDGLFRLKAELVSDGLILSHAATAELPAPQRVIPAPQPLPHRDYLRRFKTTRRALYDQAWQTAETQGAFDSLFFNSDGLLLEGGRSNVFIKYQGQWLTPSLDLDILNGVMRQAVLQQPQTYLGANAVIETHITRDMLEHTEEIRLSNALRGVFEADLVVKE
;
A
#
# COMPACT_ATOMS: atom_id res chain seq x y z
N MET A 1 -14.31 10.94 -1.82
CA MET A 1 -13.60 12.09 -1.20
C MET A 1 -13.25 13.08 -2.32
N PRO A 2 -13.33 14.43 -2.13
CA PRO A 2 -12.89 15.40 -3.14
C PRO A 2 -11.38 15.27 -3.42
N TYR A 3 -10.93 15.80 -4.56
CA TYR A 3 -9.51 15.87 -4.90
C TYR A 3 -8.78 16.90 -4.03
N PHE A 4 -7.59 16.52 -3.55
CA PHE A 4 -6.74 17.36 -2.70
C PHE A 4 -5.27 16.94 -2.79
N ALA A 5 -4.36 17.80 -2.29
CA ALA A 5 -2.97 17.47 -2.01
C ALA A 5 -2.55 18.06 -0.66
N LEU A 6 -2.06 17.21 0.24
CA LEU A 6 -1.52 17.55 1.55
C LEU A 6 -0.01 17.37 1.54
N PHE A 7 0.75 18.44 1.64
CA PHE A 7 2.20 18.42 1.89
C PHE A 7 2.42 18.42 3.40
N ASP A 8 2.96 17.33 3.93
CA ASP A 8 3.07 17.06 5.37
C ASP A 8 4.54 17.07 5.80
N ASP A 9 4.97 18.15 6.45
CA ASP A 9 6.25 18.16 7.16
C ASP A 9 6.03 17.58 8.57
N ALA A 10 6.12 16.28 8.68
CA ALA A 10 5.93 15.57 9.93
C ALA A 10 7.06 15.78 10.95
N VAL A 11 8.17 16.42 10.56
CA VAL A 11 9.26 16.82 11.48
C VAL A 11 8.91 18.11 12.20
N SER A 12 8.42 19.12 11.47
CA SER A 12 8.01 20.41 12.07
C SER A 12 6.56 20.43 12.56
N GLY A 13 5.75 19.44 12.19
CA GLY A 13 4.32 19.37 12.48
C GLY A 13 3.48 20.34 11.65
N ARG A 14 4.06 20.97 10.62
CA ARG A 14 3.38 21.89 9.71
C ARG A 14 2.93 21.15 8.45
N ALA A 15 1.78 21.53 7.93
CA ALA A 15 1.31 20.99 6.66
C ALA A 15 0.65 22.06 5.82
N LYS A 16 0.71 21.87 4.50
CA LYS A 16 0.08 22.72 3.51
C LYS A 16 -0.96 21.91 2.76
N LEU A 17 -2.22 22.31 2.84
CA LEU A 17 -3.34 21.63 2.22
C LEU A 17 -3.86 22.42 1.02
N TYR A 18 -3.89 21.77 -0.14
CA TYR A 18 -4.48 22.25 -1.39
C TYR A 18 -5.83 21.57 -1.58
N GLN A 19 -6.89 22.36 -1.73
CA GLN A 19 -8.28 21.89 -1.85
C GLN A 19 -9.00 22.60 -3.00
N ASN A 20 -10.21 22.11 -3.31
CA ASN A 20 -11.02 22.63 -4.39
C ASN A 20 -10.26 22.61 -5.73
N HIS A 21 -9.92 21.36 -6.15
CA HIS A 21 -9.27 21.10 -7.42
C HIS A 21 -10.10 21.67 -8.58
N VAL A 22 -9.47 22.42 -9.46
CA VAL A 22 -10.09 23.13 -10.58
C VAL A 22 -9.90 22.36 -11.87
N GLU A 23 -8.65 22.08 -12.23
CA GLU A 23 -8.29 21.37 -13.45
C GLU A 23 -6.90 20.74 -13.34
N SER A 24 -6.63 19.76 -14.19
CA SER A 24 -5.31 19.18 -14.39
C SER A 24 -4.86 19.35 -15.82
N ARG A 25 -3.58 19.67 -16.00
CA ARG A 25 -2.95 19.72 -17.32
C ARG A 25 -1.74 18.81 -17.34
N LEU A 26 -1.66 17.96 -18.35
CA LEU A 26 -0.50 17.13 -18.63
C LEU A 26 0.41 17.84 -19.63
N PHE A 27 1.71 17.74 -19.40
CA PHE A 27 2.74 18.21 -20.31
C PHE A 27 3.58 17.02 -20.74
N HIS A 28 3.71 16.82 -22.03
CA HIS A 28 4.75 16.00 -22.61
C HIS A 28 6.06 16.80 -22.66
N HIS A 29 7.20 16.11 -22.83
CA HIS A 29 8.52 16.75 -22.80
C HIS A 29 8.71 17.89 -23.81
N ASN A 30 8.06 17.81 -24.98
CA ASN A 30 8.08 18.83 -26.04
C ASN A 30 7.18 20.04 -25.73
N GLU A 31 6.30 19.96 -24.73
CA GLU A 31 5.40 21.03 -24.30
C GLU A 31 5.93 21.77 -23.06
N LEU A 32 7.07 21.32 -22.50
CA LEU A 32 7.63 21.86 -21.26
C LEU A 32 7.88 23.36 -21.30
N ASP A 33 8.24 23.91 -22.46
CA ASP A 33 8.45 25.36 -22.63
C ASP A 33 7.19 26.20 -22.43
N SER A 34 5.98 25.59 -22.51
CA SER A 34 4.71 26.26 -22.24
C SER A 34 4.32 26.25 -20.74
N LEU A 35 5.12 25.62 -19.89
CA LEU A 35 4.85 25.49 -18.45
C LEU A 35 4.77 26.86 -17.76
N ASP A 36 5.78 27.72 -18.01
CA ASP A 36 5.88 29.02 -17.34
C ASP A 36 4.71 29.95 -17.70
N ASP A 37 4.30 30.00 -18.98
CA ASP A 37 3.11 30.73 -19.41
C ASP A 37 1.83 30.17 -18.75
N THR A 38 1.74 28.87 -18.59
CA THR A 38 0.60 28.22 -17.93
C THR A 38 0.57 28.55 -16.44
N LEU A 39 1.72 28.55 -15.76
CA LEU A 39 1.84 28.95 -14.36
C LEU A 39 1.42 30.41 -14.17
N GLN A 40 1.91 31.32 -14.99
CA GLN A 40 1.55 32.74 -14.92
C GLN A 40 0.03 32.97 -15.10
N LYS A 41 -0.59 32.31 -16.09
CA LYS A 41 -2.05 32.42 -16.33
C LYS A 41 -2.88 31.88 -15.14
N GLY A 42 -2.45 30.78 -14.52
CA GLY A 42 -3.12 30.23 -13.34
C GLY A 42 -2.98 31.13 -12.11
N TRP A 43 -1.78 31.64 -11.85
CA TRP A 43 -1.53 32.56 -10.73
C TRP A 43 -2.28 33.89 -10.88
N GLN A 44 -2.41 34.41 -12.11
CA GLN A 44 -3.25 35.61 -12.37
C GLN A 44 -4.72 35.38 -12.02
N LYS A 45 -5.19 34.12 -12.05
CA LYS A 45 -6.54 33.74 -11.62
C LYS A 45 -6.62 33.44 -10.12
N GLY A 46 -5.52 33.58 -9.37
CA GLY A 46 -5.45 33.27 -7.94
C GLY A 46 -5.35 31.77 -7.64
N LEU A 47 -5.03 30.94 -8.62
CA LEU A 47 -4.94 29.48 -8.44
C LEU A 47 -3.57 29.06 -7.88
N HIS A 48 -3.55 27.91 -7.21
CA HIS A 48 -2.38 27.30 -6.59
C HIS A 48 -1.92 26.08 -7.37
N ALA A 49 -0.62 26.03 -7.70
CA ALA A 49 -0.01 25.01 -8.55
C ALA A 49 0.63 23.89 -7.74
N VAL A 50 0.25 22.65 -8.04
CA VAL A 50 0.90 21.43 -7.55
C VAL A 50 1.33 20.59 -8.75
N LEU A 51 2.59 20.09 -8.74
CA LEU A 51 3.19 19.41 -9.87
C LEU A 51 3.61 17.98 -9.48
N PHE A 52 3.34 17.04 -10.39
CA PHE A 52 3.74 15.63 -10.31
C PHE A 52 4.51 15.27 -11.57
N ALA A 53 5.75 14.86 -11.45
CA ALA A 53 6.60 14.49 -12.58
C ALA A 53 6.96 13.01 -12.51
N ASP A 54 6.56 12.24 -13.52
CA ASP A 54 6.98 10.85 -13.67
C ASP A 54 8.48 10.77 -14.01
N TYR A 55 9.15 9.71 -13.57
CA TYR A 55 10.56 9.48 -13.91
C TYR A 55 10.78 9.45 -15.42
N GLU A 56 9.91 8.79 -16.16
CA GLU A 56 10.00 8.64 -17.61
C GLU A 56 9.85 9.96 -18.37
N PHE A 57 9.21 10.97 -17.78
CA PHE A 57 9.21 12.34 -18.33
C PHE A 57 10.64 12.87 -18.49
N GLY A 58 11.57 12.43 -17.66
CA GLY A 58 12.97 12.82 -17.72
C GLY A 58 13.79 12.13 -18.80
N LEU A 59 13.36 10.98 -19.35
CA LEU A 59 14.11 10.24 -20.36
C LEU A 59 14.34 11.07 -21.64
N PRO A 60 13.29 11.63 -22.28
CA PRO A 60 13.48 12.48 -23.45
C PRO A 60 14.14 13.83 -23.14
N LEU A 61 14.03 14.36 -21.91
CA LEU A 61 14.82 15.56 -21.52
C LEU A 61 16.32 15.30 -21.53
N MET A 62 16.72 14.03 -21.34
CA MET A 62 18.10 13.55 -21.44
C MET A 62 18.45 13.03 -22.83
N GLY A 63 17.54 13.12 -23.83
CA GLY A 63 17.75 12.60 -25.18
C GLY A 63 17.69 11.07 -25.29
N ILE A 64 17.02 10.41 -24.36
CA ILE A 64 16.84 8.95 -24.34
C ILE A 64 15.45 8.65 -24.90
N GLU A 65 15.40 7.88 -25.99
CA GLU A 65 14.15 7.39 -26.56
C GLU A 65 13.59 6.25 -25.68
N SER A 66 12.29 6.31 -25.41
CA SER A 66 11.59 5.29 -24.64
C SER A 66 10.12 5.21 -25.10
N GLU A 67 9.59 4.00 -25.16
CA GLU A 67 8.17 3.74 -25.41
C GLU A 67 7.31 3.82 -24.14
N ARG A 68 7.95 3.94 -22.96
CA ARG A 68 7.28 3.89 -21.63
C ARG A 68 6.57 5.17 -21.29
N GLY A 69 6.38 6.12 -22.02
CA GLY A 69 5.64 7.36 -21.75
C GLY A 69 5.75 7.88 -20.31
N GLY A 70 5.88 9.19 -20.14
CA GLY A 70 5.87 9.84 -18.84
C GLY A 70 5.39 11.29 -18.99
N ASN A 71 4.79 11.83 -17.95
CA ASN A 71 4.17 13.14 -17.98
C ASN A 71 4.65 14.00 -16.81
N LEU A 72 4.57 15.31 -17.01
CA LEU A 72 4.51 16.30 -15.95
C LEU A 72 3.05 16.73 -15.80
N ALA A 73 2.40 16.38 -14.70
CA ALA A 73 1.05 16.79 -14.39
C ALA A 73 1.07 18.06 -13.53
N LEU A 74 0.32 19.08 -13.95
CA LEU A 74 0.07 20.30 -13.19
C LEU A 74 -1.40 20.29 -12.75
N HIS A 75 -1.61 20.27 -11.44
CA HIS A 75 -2.93 20.34 -10.82
C HIS A 75 -3.16 21.72 -10.23
N TRP A 76 -4.29 22.33 -10.58
CA TRP A 76 -4.70 23.63 -10.10
C TRP A 76 -5.73 23.54 -8.99
N PHE A 77 -5.52 24.29 -7.92
CA PHE A 77 -6.42 24.36 -6.77
C PHE A 77 -6.86 25.80 -6.52
N ALA A 78 -8.12 25.98 -6.12
CA ALA A 78 -8.64 27.29 -5.73
C ALA A 78 -8.14 27.72 -4.36
N ASP A 79 -7.91 26.76 -3.45
CA ASP A 79 -7.54 27.05 -2.07
C ASP A 79 -6.24 26.36 -1.65
N CYS A 80 -5.45 27.08 -0.83
CA CYS A 80 -4.26 26.58 -0.17
C CYS A 80 -4.20 27.14 1.25
N ALA A 81 -4.07 26.28 2.25
CA ALA A 81 -4.00 26.67 3.67
C ALA A 81 -2.88 25.94 4.42
N ASP A 82 -2.27 26.64 5.37
CA ASP A 82 -1.40 26.01 6.36
C ASP A 82 -2.26 25.42 7.48
N ILE A 83 -2.09 24.15 7.78
CA ILE A 83 -2.91 23.40 8.73
C ILE A 83 -2.06 22.53 9.66
N ASN A 84 -2.70 22.00 10.71
CA ASN A 84 -2.14 20.92 11.51
C ASN A 84 -2.49 19.58 10.84
N ALA A 85 -1.46 18.84 10.38
CA ALA A 85 -1.64 17.58 9.66
C ALA A 85 -2.37 16.52 10.49
N GLU A 86 -1.99 16.34 11.77
CA GLU A 86 -2.57 15.29 12.63
C GLU A 86 -4.07 15.52 12.85
N SER A 87 -4.47 16.79 13.10
CA SER A 87 -5.89 17.14 13.27
C SER A 87 -6.69 16.86 11.99
N TRP A 88 -6.14 17.23 10.83
CA TRP A 88 -6.81 17.00 9.55
C TRP A 88 -6.92 15.50 9.24
N LEU A 89 -5.83 14.74 9.44
CA LEU A 89 -5.81 13.29 9.24
C LEU A 89 -6.82 12.59 10.16
N ALA A 90 -6.90 13.01 11.43
CA ALA A 90 -7.87 12.45 12.38
C ALA A 90 -9.33 12.69 11.97
N GLN A 91 -9.63 13.89 11.43
CA GLN A 91 -10.98 14.25 10.98
C GLN A 91 -11.40 13.53 9.68
N ASN A 92 -10.43 13.15 8.83
CA ASN A 92 -10.69 12.51 7.54
C ASN A 92 -10.41 10.99 7.54
N SER A 93 -9.95 10.45 8.68
CA SER A 93 -9.87 9.01 8.96
C SER A 93 -11.22 8.50 9.44
N ASP A 94 -11.46 7.21 9.26
CA ASP A 94 -12.57 6.50 9.89
C ASP A 94 -12.06 5.48 10.92
N ASP A 95 -12.99 4.88 11.67
CA ASP A 95 -12.69 3.84 12.67
C ASP A 95 -12.62 2.44 12.05
N LEU A 96 -12.84 2.32 10.74
CA LEU A 96 -12.75 1.05 10.04
C LEU A 96 -11.28 0.68 9.80
N PRO A 97 -10.94 -0.61 9.81
CA PRO A 97 -9.58 -1.01 9.55
C PRO A 97 -9.18 -0.73 8.11
N ALA A 98 -8.06 -0.04 7.96
CA ALA A 98 -7.34 0.08 6.70
C ALA A 98 -6.04 -0.74 6.78
N GLY A 99 -5.65 -1.39 5.70
CA GLY A 99 -4.47 -2.23 5.67
C GLY A 99 -4.07 -2.64 4.26
N ILE A 100 -3.14 -3.57 4.18
CA ILE A 100 -2.62 -4.09 2.92
C ILE A 100 -2.54 -5.61 2.93
N SER A 101 -2.51 -6.21 1.74
CA SER A 101 -2.06 -7.60 1.57
C SER A 101 -0.55 -7.72 1.68
N THR A 102 -0.03 -8.92 1.81
CA THR A 102 1.42 -9.17 1.74
C THR A 102 1.96 -8.70 0.39
N PRO A 103 2.94 -7.76 0.37
CA PRO A 103 3.53 -7.28 -0.87
C PRO A 103 4.23 -8.39 -1.65
N GLN A 104 4.07 -8.39 -2.98
CA GLN A 104 4.67 -9.33 -3.90
C GLN A 104 5.67 -8.61 -4.81
N SER A 105 6.90 -9.13 -4.91
CA SER A 105 7.92 -8.56 -5.80
C SER A 105 7.58 -8.82 -7.26
N SER A 106 7.78 -7.81 -8.12
CA SER A 106 7.62 -7.93 -9.57
C SER A 106 8.72 -8.77 -10.23
N VAL A 107 9.83 -8.98 -9.55
CA VAL A 107 10.95 -9.79 -10.03
C VAL A 107 11.32 -10.86 -9.01
N SER A 108 11.74 -12.02 -9.50
CA SER A 108 12.28 -13.07 -8.63
C SER A 108 13.65 -12.67 -8.07
N GLU A 109 14.08 -13.29 -6.96
CA GLU A 109 15.44 -13.10 -6.44
C GLU A 109 16.49 -13.46 -7.49
N ALA A 110 16.31 -14.56 -8.22
CA ALA A 110 17.25 -14.98 -9.26
C ALA A 110 17.40 -13.94 -10.38
N ASP A 111 16.29 -13.36 -10.86
CA ASP A 111 16.31 -12.30 -11.86
C ASP A 111 16.97 -11.04 -11.33
N TYR A 112 16.67 -10.66 -10.08
CA TYR A 112 17.31 -9.52 -9.42
C TYR A 112 18.84 -9.68 -9.38
N LEU A 113 19.32 -10.83 -8.90
CA LEU A 113 20.75 -11.13 -8.83
C LEU A 113 21.42 -11.11 -10.22
N ASP A 114 20.71 -11.55 -11.25
CA ASP A 114 21.20 -11.51 -12.63
C ASP A 114 21.32 -10.06 -13.14
N ARG A 115 20.32 -9.21 -12.87
CA ARG A 115 20.39 -7.78 -13.24
C ARG A 115 21.55 -7.07 -12.55
N ILE A 116 21.82 -7.37 -11.28
CA ILE A 116 22.98 -6.78 -10.58
C ILE A 116 24.31 -7.22 -11.23
N ARG A 117 24.43 -8.49 -11.69
CA ARG A 117 25.62 -8.93 -12.44
C ARG A 117 25.81 -8.14 -13.73
N GLN A 118 24.72 -7.90 -14.50
CA GLN A 118 24.77 -7.08 -15.71
C GLN A 118 25.21 -5.64 -15.42
N ILE A 119 24.75 -5.05 -14.31
CA ILE A 119 25.20 -3.73 -13.85
C ILE A 119 26.69 -3.76 -13.51
N HIS A 120 27.20 -4.77 -12.80
CA HIS A 120 28.62 -4.91 -12.52
C HIS A 120 29.46 -5.03 -13.80
N GLU A 121 28.96 -5.71 -14.84
CA GLU A 121 29.63 -5.76 -16.13
C GLU A 121 29.71 -4.38 -16.80
N ALA A 122 28.63 -3.58 -16.75
CA ALA A 122 28.63 -2.22 -17.24
C ALA A 122 29.63 -1.33 -16.48
N ILE A 123 29.70 -1.48 -15.15
CA ILE A 123 30.68 -0.75 -14.33
C ILE A 123 32.11 -1.18 -14.69
N ARG A 124 32.39 -2.48 -14.89
CA ARG A 124 33.73 -2.96 -15.29
C ARG A 124 34.16 -2.49 -16.67
N ARG A 125 33.21 -2.28 -17.60
CA ARG A 125 33.49 -1.68 -18.90
C ARG A 125 33.75 -0.18 -18.82
N GLY A 126 33.45 0.45 -17.68
CA GLY A 126 33.59 1.90 -17.49
C GLY A 126 32.40 2.71 -18.03
N ASP A 127 31.28 2.06 -18.33
CA ASP A 127 30.04 2.72 -18.80
C ASP A 127 29.43 3.60 -17.71
N THR A 128 29.49 3.15 -16.45
CA THR A 128 28.96 3.84 -15.29
C THR A 128 29.79 3.54 -14.03
N TYR A 129 29.63 4.36 -12.98
CA TYR A 129 30.24 4.13 -11.66
C TYR A 129 29.25 3.62 -10.65
N GLN A 130 27.99 4.06 -10.78
CA GLN A 130 26.88 3.68 -9.92
C GLN A 130 25.57 3.71 -10.70
N ILE A 131 24.69 2.74 -10.44
CA ILE A 131 23.31 2.72 -10.95
C ILE A 131 22.35 2.52 -9.78
N ASN A 132 21.31 3.33 -9.69
CA ASN A 132 20.18 3.08 -8.79
C ASN A 132 19.21 2.14 -9.49
N TYR A 133 19.32 0.82 -9.22
CA TYR A 133 18.44 -0.21 -9.78
C TYR A 133 17.21 -0.39 -8.90
N THR A 134 16.04 -0.51 -9.52
CA THR A 134 14.76 -0.57 -8.80
C THR A 134 13.82 -1.67 -9.27
N THR A 135 12.96 -2.12 -8.36
CA THR A 135 11.89 -3.08 -8.62
C THR A 135 10.56 -2.57 -8.03
N ARG A 136 9.46 -3.26 -8.32
CA ARG A 136 8.13 -2.92 -7.78
C ARG A 136 7.64 -4.02 -6.85
N LEU A 137 6.94 -3.60 -5.82
CA LEU A 137 6.13 -4.46 -4.97
C LEU A 137 4.66 -4.17 -5.28
N HIS A 138 3.93 -5.21 -5.66
CA HIS A 138 2.49 -5.16 -5.92
C HIS A 138 1.73 -5.68 -4.70
N LEU A 139 0.64 -5.02 -4.36
CA LEU A 139 -0.19 -5.40 -3.23
C LEU A 139 -1.66 -4.96 -3.47
N GLN A 140 -2.55 -5.46 -2.65
CA GLN A 140 -3.89 -4.87 -2.48
C GLN A 140 -3.91 -4.03 -1.20
N ALA A 141 -4.54 -2.87 -1.25
CA ALA A 141 -4.85 -2.08 -0.06
C ALA A 141 -6.36 -2.02 0.14
N TYR A 142 -6.80 -2.02 1.39
CA TYR A 142 -8.22 -1.97 1.75
C TYR A 142 -8.48 -0.92 2.83
N GLY A 143 -9.71 -0.42 2.84
CA GLY A 143 -10.17 0.62 3.75
C GLY A 143 -9.77 2.03 3.31
N ASN A 144 -9.99 3.01 4.16
CA ASN A 144 -9.77 4.43 3.86
C ASN A 144 -8.28 4.75 3.66
N PRO A 145 -7.84 5.28 2.49
CA PRO A 145 -6.43 5.62 2.26
C PRO A 145 -5.87 6.69 3.21
N VAL A 146 -6.70 7.58 3.76
CA VAL A 146 -6.24 8.54 4.79
C VAL A 146 -5.93 7.83 6.10
N SER A 147 -6.78 6.87 6.51
CA SER A 147 -6.52 6.00 7.66
C SER A 147 -5.25 5.17 7.46
N LEU A 148 -5.02 4.66 6.23
CA LEU A 148 -3.80 3.93 5.87
C LEU A 148 -2.56 4.83 5.93
N TYR A 149 -2.63 6.05 5.37
CA TYR A 149 -1.54 7.04 5.44
C TYR A 149 -1.18 7.35 6.90
N ARG A 150 -2.18 7.61 7.75
CA ARG A 150 -1.98 7.92 9.17
C ARG A 150 -1.27 6.79 9.91
N ARG A 151 -1.57 5.54 9.59
CA ARG A 151 -0.90 4.36 10.16
C ARG A 151 0.54 4.20 9.70
N LEU A 152 0.83 4.57 8.45
CA LEU A 152 2.16 4.48 7.83
C LEU A 152 3.01 5.74 8.04
N ARG A 153 2.44 6.83 8.55
CA ARG A 153 3.08 8.14 8.67
C ARG A 153 4.43 8.05 9.37
N GLN A 154 5.45 8.62 8.73
CA GLN A 154 6.82 8.65 9.19
C GLN A 154 7.22 10.10 9.52
N PRO A 155 8.14 10.35 10.46
CA PRO A 155 8.66 11.67 10.77
C PRO A 155 9.66 12.14 9.70
N VAL A 156 9.15 12.50 8.53
CA VAL A 156 9.92 12.98 7.37
C VAL A 156 9.43 14.37 6.95
N PRO A 157 10.30 15.21 6.32
CA PRO A 157 9.96 16.60 6.03
C PRO A 157 9.21 16.82 4.72
N TYR A 158 9.22 15.86 3.80
CA TYR A 158 8.70 16.04 2.43
C TYR A 158 7.63 14.99 2.07
N ALA A 159 6.82 14.60 3.07
CA ALA A 159 5.72 13.68 2.82
C ALA A 159 4.58 14.37 2.06
N VAL A 160 3.85 13.56 1.26
CA VAL A 160 2.68 14.02 0.51
C VAL A 160 1.60 12.95 0.57
N LEU A 161 0.39 13.34 0.95
CA LEU A 161 -0.82 12.57 0.74
C LEU A 161 -1.67 13.27 -0.31
N SER A 162 -2.03 12.60 -1.39
CA SER A 162 -2.92 13.19 -2.38
C SER A 162 -3.95 12.20 -2.89
N HIS A 163 -5.08 12.77 -3.29
CA HIS A 163 -6.14 12.12 -4.05
C HIS A 163 -6.38 12.99 -5.28
N LEU A 164 -5.94 12.53 -6.45
CA LEU A 164 -5.92 13.32 -7.68
C LEU A 164 -6.22 12.44 -8.90
N PRO A 165 -6.68 13.02 -10.03
CA PRO A 165 -6.76 12.26 -11.28
C PRO A 165 -5.34 11.94 -11.78
N ASP A 166 -5.15 10.72 -12.26
CA ASP A 166 -3.92 10.31 -12.95
C ASP A 166 -3.91 10.79 -14.43
N ALA A 167 -2.91 10.36 -15.18
CA ALA A 167 -2.76 10.71 -16.59
C ALA A 167 -3.92 10.21 -17.48
N ALA A 168 -4.67 9.20 -17.07
CA ALA A 168 -5.87 8.72 -17.75
C ALA A 168 -7.15 9.45 -17.28
N GLY A 169 -7.03 10.33 -16.29
CA GLY A 169 -8.18 11.01 -15.66
C GLY A 169 -8.86 10.17 -14.58
N GLU A 170 -8.31 9.01 -14.25
CA GLU A 170 -8.84 8.12 -13.21
C GLU A 170 -8.36 8.56 -11.82
N SER A 171 -9.21 8.35 -10.82
CA SER A 171 -8.90 8.66 -9.42
C SER A 171 -7.71 7.84 -8.92
N ALA A 172 -6.70 8.50 -8.36
CA ALA A 172 -5.51 7.86 -7.81
C ALA A 172 -5.10 8.48 -6.47
N TRP A 173 -4.55 7.66 -5.58
CA TRP A 173 -3.99 8.09 -4.31
C TRP A 173 -2.47 7.95 -4.31
N THR A 174 -1.80 8.96 -3.75
CA THR A 174 -0.36 8.94 -3.51
C THR A 174 -0.09 9.09 -2.02
N LEU A 175 0.49 8.07 -1.43
CA LEU A 175 0.94 8.05 -0.03
C LEU A 175 2.46 8.08 -0.03
N CYS A 176 3.04 9.28 -0.06
CA CYS A 176 4.48 9.52 -0.17
C CYS A 176 5.07 9.89 1.19
N PHE A 177 6.11 9.18 1.62
CA PHE A 177 6.82 9.41 2.88
C PHE A 177 8.29 9.78 2.60
N SER A 178 8.50 10.70 1.65
CA SER A 178 9.84 11.07 1.20
C SER A 178 10.62 11.84 2.26
N PRO A 179 11.85 11.41 2.57
CA PRO A 179 12.77 12.18 3.41
C PRO A 179 13.66 13.13 2.58
N GLU A 180 13.67 13.05 1.24
CA GLU A 180 14.69 13.64 0.38
C GLU A 180 14.18 14.85 -0.39
N LEU A 181 14.94 15.97 -0.28
CA LEU A 181 14.72 17.17 -1.05
C LEU A 181 15.33 17.04 -2.44
N PHE A 182 14.48 17.13 -3.48
CA PHE A 182 14.98 17.28 -4.85
C PHE A 182 15.37 18.72 -5.14
N LEU A 183 14.45 19.66 -5.06
CA LEU A 183 14.71 21.08 -5.29
C LEU A 183 13.92 21.96 -4.31
N LYS A 184 14.59 22.98 -3.79
CA LYS A 184 13.94 24.12 -3.13
C LYS A 184 14.36 25.38 -3.86
N ILE A 185 13.40 26.11 -4.36
CA ILE A 185 13.58 27.38 -5.07
C ILE A 185 13.15 28.47 -4.11
N GLY A 186 14.09 29.29 -3.69
CA GLY A 186 13.85 30.41 -2.78
C GLY A 186 13.37 31.66 -3.47
N ALA A 187 12.68 32.54 -2.75
CA ALA A 187 12.21 33.84 -3.24
C ALA A 187 13.36 34.77 -3.68
N ASP A 188 14.58 34.53 -3.22
CA ASP A 188 15.80 35.25 -3.59
C ASP A 188 16.48 34.68 -4.84
N GLY A 189 15.94 33.63 -5.45
CA GLY A 189 16.52 32.92 -6.58
C GLY A 189 17.59 31.91 -6.22
N THR A 190 17.78 31.58 -4.93
CA THR A 190 18.61 30.47 -4.50
C THR A 190 17.93 29.15 -4.79
N ILE A 191 18.63 28.21 -5.43
CA ILE A 191 18.16 26.84 -5.64
C ILE A 191 19.01 25.90 -4.80
N SER A 192 18.35 25.04 -3.99
CA SER A 192 19.02 24.07 -3.12
C SER A 192 18.54 22.66 -3.40
N THR A 193 19.43 21.67 -3.22
CA THR A 193 19.13 20.23 -3.24
C THR A 193 19.89 19.53 -2.11
N GLU A 194 19.31 18.44 -1.56
CA GLU A 194 19.90 17.72 -0.41
C GLU A 194 19.86 16.20 -0.62
N PRO A 195 20.84 15.65 -1.38
CA PRO A 195 20.94 14.21 -1.53
C PRO A 195 21.28 13.53 -0.21
N MET A 196 20.77 12.31 -0.04
CA MET A 196 20.96 11.48 1.14
C MET A 196 21.76 10.23 0.78
N LYS A 197 22.87 9.99 1.50
CA LYS A 197 23.66 8.76 1.40
C LYS A 197 24.20 8.35 2.77
N GLY A 198 24.12 7.06 3.04
CA GLY A 198 24.54 6.51 4.32
C GLY A 198 23.44 6.60 5.40
N THR A 199 23.27 5.50 6.11
CA THR A 199 22.25 5.35 7.18
C THR A 199 22.82 4.55 8.33
N ALA A 200 22.56 4.98 9.56
CA ALA A 200 22.87 4.20 10.77
C ALA A 200 21.65 4.13 11.69
N PRO A 201 21.42 3.03 12.40
CA PRO A 201 20.26 2.88 13.28
C PRO A 201 20.41 3.71 14.57
N ILE A 202 19.27 4.15 15.11
CA ILE A 202 19.14 4.72 16.45
C ILE A 202 18.49 3.65 17.33
N LEU A 203 19.24 3.10 18.31
CA LEU A 203 18.82 1.95 19.13
C LEU A 203 18.45 2.33 20.57
N GLY A 204 18.80 3.56 21.01
CA GLY A 204 18.55 4.02 22.38
C GLY A 204 19.43 3.34 23.46
N ASP A 205 20.55 2.74 23.04
CA ASP A 205 21.47 1.96 23.89
C ASP A 205 22.67 2.78 24.41
N GLY A 206 22.60 4.12 24.29
CA GLY A 206 23.68 5.04 24.70
C GLY A 206 24.84 5.13 23.72
N GLN A 207 24.81 4.42 22.55
CA GLN A 207 25.83 4.46 21.53
C GLN A 207 25.39 5.22 20.25
N ASP A 208 24.24 5.86 20.29
CA ASP A 208 23.65 6.47 19.09
C ASP A 208 24.48 7.62 18.53
N GLU A 209 25.02 8.50 19.39
CA GLU A 209 25.90 9.59 18.98
C GLU A 209 27.22 9.08 18.39
N ARG A 210 27.72 7.97 18.90
CA ARG A 210 28.90 7.30 18.33
C ARG A 210 28.63 6.78 16.92
N ARG A 211 27.47 6.13 16.71
CA ARG A 211 27.03 5.67 15.38
C ARG A 211 26.87 6.84 14.40
N ALA A 212 26.34 7.98 14.87
CA ALA A 212 26.27 9.20 14.06
C ALA A 212 27.66 9.70 13.65
N ALA A 213 28.62 9.74 14.59
CA ALA A 213 29.99 10.15 14.32
C ALA A 213 30.73 9.14 13.41
N GLU A 214 30.52 7.84 13.60
CA GLU A 214 31.07 6.79 12.73
C GLU A 214 30.51 6.95 11.30
N LEU A 215 29.19 7.13 11.14
CA LEU A 215 28.58 7.39 9.84
C LEU A 215 29.17 8.63 9.16
N GLN A 216 29.31 9.74 9.90
CA GLN A 216 29.85 11.00 9.37
C GLN A 216 31.28 10.85 8.85
N ASN A 217 32.07 9.97 9.46
CA ASN A 217 33.49 9.77 9.14
C ASN A 217 33.76 8.52 8.28
N ASP A 218 32.72 7.76 7.92
CA ASP A 218 32.87 6.55 7.12
C ASP A 218 33.37 6.87 5.70
N PRO A 219 34.53 6.36 5.28
CA PRO A 219 35.11 6.70 4.00
C PRO A 219 34.27 6.29 2.80
N LYS A 220 33.55 5.14 2.90
CA LYS A 220 32.71 4.63 1.81
C LYS A 220 31.49 5.53 1.62
N ASN A 221 30.74 5.79 2.70
CA ASN A 221 29.54 6.64 2.66
C ASN A 221 29.89 8.06 2.18
N ARG A 222 31.06 8.61 2.60
CA ARG A 222 31.55 9.91 2.12
C ARG A 222 31.89 9.90 0.63
N ALA A 223 32.56 8.87 0.13
CA ALA A 223 32.90 8.75 -1.29
C ALA A 223 31.64 8.66 -2.17
N GLU A 224 30.65 7.86 -1.77
CA GLU A 224 29.35 7.78 -2.45
C GLU A 224 28.60 9.12 -2.41
N ASN A 225 28.63 9.82 -1.25
CA ASN A 225 27.99 11.12 -1.11
C ASN A 225 28.66 12.16 -2.02
N VAL A 226 30.00 12.23 -2.07
CA VAL A 226 30.76 13.16 -2.94
C VAL A 226 30.39 12.94 -4.41
N MET A 227 30.29 11.70 -4.87
CA MET A 227 29.93 11.40 -6.25
C MET A 227 28.55 11.96 -6.62
N ILE A 228 27.56 11.81 -5.74
CA ILE A 228 26.20 12.35 -5.97
C ILE A 228 26.19 13.88 -5.84
N VAL A 229 26.92 14.43 -4.89
CA VAL A 229 27.09 15.89 -4.76
C VAL A 229 27.66 16.49 -6.04
N ASP A 230 28.69 15.87 -6.63
CA ASP A 230 29.31 16.36 -7.87
C ASP A 230 28.34 16.29 -9.06
N LEU A 231 27.55 15.22 -9.15
CA LEU A 231 26.51 15.08 -10.16
C LEU A 231 25.46 16.22 -10.06
N LEU A 232 24.95 16.48 -8.86
CA LEU A 232 23.95 17.53 -8.63
C LEU A 232 24.53 18.95 -8.74
N ARG A 233 25.80 19.15 -8.38
CA ARG A 233 26.52 20.38 -8.65
C ARG A 233 26.60 20.67 -10.16
N ASN A 234 26.89 19.64 -10.97
CA ASN A 234 26.87 19.75 -12.43
C ASN A 234 25.50 20.11 -12.96
N ASP A 235 24.42 19.48 -12.43
CA ASP A 235 23.06 19.80 -12.87
C ASP A 235 22.66 21.24 -12.52
N LEU A 236 22.90 21.69 -11.28
CA LEU A 236 22.64 23.07 -10.88
C LEU A 236 23.58 24.07 -11.57
N GLY A 237 24.80 23.65 -11.93
CA GLY A 237 25.75 24.48 -12.67
C GLY A 237 25.28 24.96 -14.03
N LYS A 238 24.37 24.19 -14.68
CA LYS A 238 23.77 24.57 -15.99
C LYS A 238 22.86 25.80 -15.91
N ILE A 239 22.31 26.07 -14.71
CA ILE A 239 21.32 27.15 -14.47
C ILE A 239 21.81 28.20 -13.46
N ALA A 240 23.01 28.06 -12.96
CA ALA A 240 23.60 28.95 -11.97
C ALA A 240 24.44 30.06 -12.57
N GLN A 241 24.54 31.17 -11.86
CA GLN A 241 25.55 32.21 -12.15
C GLN A 241 26.96 31.63 -11.97
N THR A 242 27.89 32.05 -12.83
CA THR A 242 29.28 31.54 -12.79
C THR A 242 29.90 31.73 -11.41
N GLY A 243 30.47 30.65 -10.86
CA GLY A 243 31.11 30.62 -9.54
C GLY A 243 30.15 30.67 -8.35
N LYS A 244 28.84 30.51 -8.57
CA LYS A 244 27.81 30.60 -7.52
C LYS A 244 27.17 29.26 -7.17
N VAL A 245 27.85 28.15 -7.41
CA VAL A 245 27.49 26.83 -6.89
C VAL A 245 28.40 26.49 -5.73
N CYS A 246 27.84 26.17 -4.57
CA CYS A 246 28.61 25.82 -3.37
C CYS A 246 27.95 24.64 -2.61
N VAL A 247 28.71 24.08 -1.68
CA VAL A 247 28.24 22.99 -0.77
C VAL A 247 28.45 23.50 0.67
N PRO A 248 27.50 24.26 1.21
CA PRO A 248 27.69 24.89 2.53
C PRO A 248 27.72 23.88 3.68
N GLU A 249 26.97 22.79 3.59
CA GLU A 249 26.89 21.75 4.63
C GLU A 249 27.16 20.36 4.03
N PRO A 250 28.44 19.97 3.86
CA PRO A 250 28.79 18.62 3.40
C PRO A 250 28.73 17.62 4.59
N PHE A 251 28.31 16.38 4.30
CA PHE A 251 28.33 15.24 5.24
C PHE A 251 27.63 15.50 6.57
N LYS A 252 26.56 16.28 6.57
CA LYS A 252 25.75 16.52 7.76
C LYS A 252 24.99 15.25 8.11
N VAL A 253 25.15 14.78 9.35
CA VAL A 253 24.35 13.66 9.88
C VAL A 253 23.20 14.22 10.70
N SER A 254 21.98 13.84 10.35
CA SER A 254 20.75 14.27 11.01
C SER A 254 19.85 13.09 11.33
N ARG A 255 19.02 13.26 12.36
CA ARG A 255 18.07 12.25 12.78
C ARG A 255 16.81 12.28 11.88
N PHE A 256 16.43 11.13 11.33
CA PHE A 256 15.18 10.92 10.61
C PHE A 256 14.44 9.72 11.23
N GLY A 257 13.56 10.02 12.18
CA GLY A 257 12.85 8.99 12.93
C GLY A 257 13.79 8.12 13.77
N SER A 258 13.88 6.83 13.41
CA SER A 258 14.71 5.82 14.09
C SER A 258 16.10 5.62 13.47
N VAL A 259 16.50 6.50 12.55
CA VAL A 259 17.80 6.38 11.87
C VAL A 259 18.53 7.71 11.82
N TRP A 260 19.86 7.64 11.79
CA TRP A 260 20.76 8.70 11.36
C TRP A 260 20.95 8.61 9.85
N GLN A 261 20.90 9.77 9.18
CA GLN A 261 21.18 9.85 7.74
C GLN A 261 22.20 10.94 7.44
N MET A 262 23.12 10.66 6.53
CA MET A 262 24.08 11.63 6.03
C MET A 262 23.49 12.37 4.83
N THR A 263 23.48 13.70 4.87
CA THR A 263 23.06 14.59 3.78
C THR A 263 24.17 15.57 3.43
N SER A 264 24.11 16.13 2.23
CA SER A 264 24.94 17.28 1.84
C SER A 264 24.06 18.29 1.14
N THR A 265 24.11 19.56 1.59
CA THR A 265 23.34 20.63 0.95
C THR A 265 24.15 21.24 -0.19
N ILE A 266 23.60 21.25 -1.39
CA ILE A 266 24.17 21.95 -2.55
C ILE A 266 23.27 23.17 -2.81
N GLN A 267 23.90 24.34 -2.98
CA GLN A 267 23.21 25.59 -3.28
C GLN A 267 23.76 26.24 -4.53
N ALA A 268 22.87 26.85 -5.30
CA ALA A 268 23.19 27.61 -6.48
C ALA A 268 22.40 28.92 -6.51
N GLN A 269 23.06 30.03 -6.87
CA GLN A 269 22.34 31.25 -7.22
C GLN A 269 21.96 31.15 -8.69
N ALA A 270 20.67 31.11 -8.98
CA ALA A 270 20.15 30.96 -10.33
C ALA A 270 20.54 32.13 -11.25
N LEU A 271 20.62 31.86 -12.55
CA LEU A 271 20.72 32.90 -13.57
C LEU A 271 19.46 33.79 -13.51
N PRO A 272 19.58 35.11 -13.76
CA PRO A 272 18.43 35.98 -13.87
C PRO A 272 17.45 35.47 -14.94
N HIS A 273 16.16 35.57 -14.66
CA HIS A 273 15.08 35.20 -15.58
C HIS A 273 15.02 33.71 -15.98
N ILE A 274 15.72 32.83 -15.25
CA ILE A 274 15.60 31.38 -15.49
C ILE A 274 14.15 30.93 -15.22
N THR A 275 13.61 30.09 -16.09
CA THR A 275 12.23 29.62 -16.01
C THR A 275 12.11 28.30 -15.22
N ALA A 276 10.92 27.97 -14.73
CA ALA A 276 10.64 26.69 -14.08
C ALA A 276 10.90 25.51 -15.04
N ALA A 277 10.54 25.67 -16.31
CA ALA A 277 10.85 24.70 -17.37
C ALA A 277 12.35 24.46 -17.52
N ALA A 278 13.16 25.53 -17.52
CA ALA A 278 14.62 25.41 -17.63
C ALA A 278 15.25 24.74 -16.41
N ILE A 279 14.74 25.01 -15.20
CA ILE A 279 15.19 24.36 -13.96
C ILE A 279 14.91 22.85 -14.04
N LEU A 280 13.70 22.45 -14.41
CA LEU A 280 13.34 21.04 -14.57
C LEU A 280 14.19 20.36 -15.65
N ARG A 281 14.37 20.98 -16.81
CA ARG A 281 15.20 20.45 -17.91
C ARG A 281 16.65 20.22 -17.48
N ALA A 282 17.21 21.07 -16.62
CA ALA A 282 18.59 20.95 -16.16
C ALA A 282 18.79 19.87 -15.09
N ALA A 283 17.82 19.72 -14.17
CA ALA A 283 17.98 18.91 -12.96
C ALA A 283 17.22 17.59 -12.97
N PHE A 284 16.07 17.51 -13.66
CA PHE A 284 15.19 16.32 -13.64
C PHE A 284 15.63 15.24 -14.64
N PRO A 285 15.52 13.94 -14.26
CA PRO A 285 15.20 13.45 -12.92
C PRO A 285 16.39 13.64 -11.96
N CYS A 286 16.15 13.53 -10.65
CA CYS A 286 17.19 13.74 -9.64
C CYS A 286 18.36 12.78 -9.83
N GLY A 287 19.59 13.29 -9.70
CA GLY A 287 20.81 12.49 -9.86
C GLY A 287 20.93 11.37 -8.82
N SER A 288 20.45 11.58 -7.59
CA SER A 288 20.55 10.62 -6.48
C SER A 288 19.84 9.29 -6.73
N ILE A 289 18.81 9.31 -7.61
CA ILE A 289 18.00 8.13 -7.93
C ILE A 289 18.25 7.57 -9.35
N THR A 290 19.25 8.07 -10.05
CA THR A 290 19.67 7.62 -11.39
C THR A 290 21.01 6.88 -11.33
N GLY A 291 22.10 7.60 -11.37
CA GLY A 291 23.46 7.07 -11.33
C GLY A 291 24.47 8.05 -11.94
N ALA A 292 25.70 7.65 -12.00
CA ALA A 292 26.80 8.49 -12.49
C ALA A 292 27.68 7.73 -13.50
N PRO A 293 27.82 8.25 -14.74
CA PRO A 293 27.19 9.43 -15.35
C PRO A 293 25.70 9.26 -15.58
N LYS A 294 24.90 10.32 -15.37
CA LYS A 294 23.43 10.28 -15.37
C LYS A 294 22.84 9.71 -16.65
N HIS A 295 23.23 10.20 -17.82
CA HIS A 295 22.71 9.78 -19.12
C HIS A 295 22.91 8.27 -19.37
N MET A 296 24.15 7.77 -19.23
CA MET A 296 24.45 6.36 -19.47
C MET A 296 23.75 5.45 -18.45
N SER A 297 23.74 5.87 -17.18
CA SER A 297 23.02 5.13 -16.13
C SER A 297 21.53 5.00 -16.44
N MET A 298 20.89 6.08 -16.92
CA MET A 298 19.47 6.04 -17.30
C MET A 298 19.20 5.14 -18.52
N GLN A 299 20.10 5.08 -19.50
CA GLN A 299 19.98 4.15 -20.63
C GLN A 299 20.07 2.69 -20.16
N ILE A 300 20.98 2.38 -19.24
CA ILE A 300 21.12 1.04 -18.67
C ILE A 300 19.87 0.68 -17.84
N ILE A 301 19.37 1.59 -17.01
CA ILE A 301 18.14 1.41 -16.24
C ILE A 301 16.97 1.07 -17.16
N GLU A 302 16.80 1.84 -18.25
CA GLU A 302 15.73 1.62 -19.23
C GLU A 302 15.77 0.21 -19.85
N SER A 303 16.98 -0.30 -20.08
CA SER A 303 17.16 -1.65 -20.66
C SER A 303 16.98 -2.79 -19.65
N LEU A 304 17.20 -2.54 -18.34
CA LEU A 304 17.23 -3.60 -17.32
C LEU A 304 15.95 -3.69 -16.48
N GLU A 305 15.29 -2.58 -16.19
CA GLU A 305 14.08 -2.61 -15.37
C GLU A 305 12.88 -3.15 -16.17
N ALA A 306 12.17 -4.11 -15.61
CA ALA A 306 11.06 -4.78 -16.28
C ALA A 306 9.80 -3.90 -16.40
N GLU A 307 9.61 -2.98 -15.45
CA GLU A 307 8.44 -2.12 -15.37
C GLU A 307 8.83 -0.65 -15.34
N PRO A 308 8.00 0.26 -15.87
CA PRO A 308 8.23 1.70 -15.75
C PRO A 308 8.25 2.11 -14.27
N ARG A 309 8.99 3.15 -13.97
CA ARG A 309 9.04 3.73 -12.62
C ARG A 309 7.79 4.55 -12.31
N GLY A 310 7.21 5.19 -13.31
CA GLY A 310 6.10 6.12 -13.16
C GLY A 310 6.47 7.27 -12.22
N LEU A 311 5.59 7.57 -11.28
CA LEU A 311 5.85 8.61 -10.30
C LEU A 311 6.98 8.23 -9.30
N TYR A 312 7.22 6.94 -9.05
CA TYR A 312 8.34 6.51 -8.20
C TYR A 312 9.67 6.96 -8.78
N THR A 313 10.55 7.53 -7.96
CA THR A 313 11.79 8.22 -8.36
C THR A 313 11.61 9.43 -9.28
N GLY A 314 10.35 9.85 -9.48
CA GLY A 314 10.01 11.16 -10.02
C GLY A 314 10.03 12.23 -8.95
N SER A 315 9.13 13.22 -9.08
CA SER A 315 9.08 14.34 -8.13
C SER A 315 7.65 14.85 -7.92
N ILE A 316 7.34 15.22 -6.69
CA ILE A 316 6.12 15.96 -6.33
C ILE A 316 6.53 17.27 -5.69
N GLY A 317 5.89 18.36 -6.11
CA GLY A 317 6.16 19.67 -5.56
C GLY A 317 5.06 20.68 -5.80
N TYR A 318 5.31 21.89 -5.34
CA TYR A 318 4.46 23.04 -5.65
C TYR A 318 5.30 24.25 -6.05
N LEU A 319 4.70 25.11 -6.86
CA LEU A 319 5.23 26.42 -7.20
C LEU A 319 4.20 27.49 -6.86
N LYS A 320 4.65 28.60 -6.30
CA LYS A 320 3.83 29.77 -6.03
C LYS A 320 4.51 31.05 -6.48
N PRO A 321 3.76 32.09 -6.88
CA PRO A 321 4.35 33.37 -7.25
C PRO A 321 4.98 34.04 -6.04
N CYS A 322 6.07 34.75 -6.24
CA CYS A 322 6.70 35.62 -5.24
C CYS A 322 7.18 36.93 -5.85
N ALA A 323 7.35 37.96 -5.01
CA ALA A 323 7.95 39.20 -5.42
C ALA A 323 9.48 39.09 -5.36
N GLY A 324 10.17 39.34 -6.47
CA GLY A 324 11.64 39.26 -6.56
C GLY A 324 12.18 37.91 -7.04
N GLY A 325 13.50 37.75 -7.03
CA GLY A 325 14.19 36.55 -7.47
C GLY A 325 13.81 36.13 -8.89
N LEU A 326 13.24 34.95 -9.03
CA LEU A 326 12.76 34.39 -10.31
C LEU A 326 11.27 34.69 -10.59
N GLY A 327 10.58 35.39 -9.68
CA GLY A 327 9.13 35.59 -9.74
C GLY A 327 8.29 34.42 -9.22
N PHE A 328 8.94 33.36 -8.80
CA PHE A 328 8.30 32.20 -8.17
C PHE A 328 9.24 31.53 -7.15
N GLU A 329 8.64 30.80 -6.22
CA GLU A 329 9.33 29.96 -5.26
C GLU A 329 8.60 28.62 -5.11
N GLY A 330 9.27 27.60 -4.61
CA GLY A 330 8.65 26.29 -4.43
C GLY A 330 9.56 25.23 -3.87
N ILE A 331 9.00 24.03 -3.70
CA ILE A 331 9.71 22.88 -3.18
C ILE A 331 9.26 21.61 -3.92
N PHE A 332 10.21 20.72 -4.16
CA PHE A 332 10.02 19.44 -4.82
C PHE A 332 10.76 18.36 -4.04
N ASN A 333 10.12 17.23 -3.80
CA ASN A 333 10.75 16.05 -3.21
C ASN A 333 11.26 15.07 -4.29
N VAL A 334 12.06 14.09 -3.88
CA VAL A 334 12.30 12.86 -4.63
C VAL A 334 11.23 11.85 -4.20
N VAL A 335 10.44 11.31 -5.13
CA VAL A 335 9.36 10.37 -4.82
C VAL A 335 9.92 8.99 -4.52
N ILE A 336 10.24 8.75 -3.26
CA ILE A 336 10.68 7.47 -2.69
C ILE A 336 9.85 7.16 -1.45
N ARG A 337 9.85 5.91 -0.99
CA ARG A 337 8.99 5.44 0.12
C ARG A 337 7.53 5.79 -0.14
N THR A 338 7.07 5.50 -1.36
CA THR A 338 5.77 5.95 -1.84
C THR A 338 4.92 4.76 -2.26
N LEU A 339 3.69 4.72 -1.73
CA LEU A 339 2.66 3.78 -2.11
C LEU A 339 1.65 4.51 -3.01
N LEU A 340 1.53 4.03 -4.24
CA LEU A 340 0.53 4.51 -5.20
C LEU A 340 -0.65 3.56 -5.18
N LEU A 341 -1.88 4.10 -5.05
CA LEU A 341 -3.10 3.30 -5.00
C LEU A 341 -4.05 3.73 -6.12
N LYS A 342 -4.56 2.75 -6.85
CA LYS A 342 -5.65 2.93 -7.82
C LYS A 342 -6.84 2.06 -7.41
N PRO A 343 -8.08 2.54 -7.57
CA PRO A 343 -9.24 1.71 -7.31
C PRO A 343 -9.11 0.36 -8.02
N ALA A 344 -9.37 -0.73 -7.31
CA ALA A 344 -9.42 -2.03 -7.94
C ALA A 344 -10.65 -2.11 -8.83
N SER A 345 -10.53 -2.77 -9.99
CA SER A 345 -11.67 -3.05 -10.88
C SER A 345 -12.60 -4.13 -10.29
N ASP A 346 -12.57 -4.32 -8.98
CA ASP A 346 -13.43 -5.26 -8.27
C ASP A 346 -14.81 -4.63 -8.14
N PRO A 347 -15.85 -5.17 -8.81
CA PRO A 347 -17.21 -4.63 -8.71
C PRO A 347 -17.81 -4.74 -7.30
N ILE A 348 -17.08 -5.36 -6.37
CA ILE A 348 -17.57 -5.80 -5.08
C ILE A 348 -17.20 -4.83 -3.95
N SER A 349 -16.11 -4.05 -4.07
CA SER A 349 -15.66 -3.18 -2.97
C SER A 349 -15.14 -1.82 -3.46
N ASP A 350 -15.76 -0.74 -2.99
CA ASP A 350 -15.33 0.64 -3.29
C ASP A 350 -14.05 1.03 -2.53
N ASP A 351 -13.69 0.27 -1.48
CA ASP A 351 -12.54 0.51 -0.61
C ASP A 351 -11.40 -0.50 -0.83
N LEU A 352 -11.30 -1.05 -2.04
CA LEU A 352 -10.22 -1.93 -2.45
C LEU A 352 -9.38 -1.26 -3.54
N TYR A 353 -8.07 -1.33 -3.39
CA TYR A 353 -7.12 -0.66 -4.28
C TYR A 353 -6.01 -1.61 -4.72
N HIS A 354 -5.56 -1.45 -5.95
CA HIS A 354 -4.26 -1.96 -6.39
C HIS A 354 -3.17 -0.99 -5.93
N GLY A 355 -2.20 -1.51 -5.20
CA GLY A 355 -1.08 -0.76 -4.67
C GLY A 355 0.22 -1.12 -5.37
N VAL A 356 1.02 -0.10 -5.71
CA VAL A 356 2.38 -0.25 -6.22
C VAL A 356 3.33 0.54 -5.34
N TYR A 357 4.40 -0.13 -4.90
CA TYR A 357 5.46 0.46 -4.09
C TYR A 357 6.82 0.19 -4.72
N GLY A 358 7.57 1.25 -5.03
CA GLY A 358 8.91 1.13 -5.59
C GLY A 358 9.98 0.93 -4.51
N VAL A 359 10.93 0.04 -4.77
CA VAL A 359 12.12 -0.18 -3.94
C VAL A 359 13.35 -0.28 -4.84
N GLY A 360 14.51 0.09 -4.32
CA GLY A 360 15.77 -0.03 -5.06
C GLY A 360 16.97 0.35 -4.22
N SER A 361 18.16 0.12 -4.79
CA SER A 361 19.44 0.45 -4.18
C SER A 361 20.46 0.96 -5.19
N GLY A 362 21.45 1.68 -4.68
CA GLY A 362 22.55 2.21 -5.50
C GLY A 362 23.64 1.16 -5.64
N ILE A 363 23.74 0.57 -6.82
CA ILE A 363 24.69 -0.51 -7.12
C ILE A 363 26.03 0.09 -7.55
N VAL A 364 27.09 -0.28 -6.85
CA VAL A 364 28.49 0.01 -7.14
C VAL A 364 29.26 -1.29 -7.38
N ILE A 365 30.52 -1.19 -7.80
CA ILE A 365 31.33 -2.37 -8.14
C ILE A 365 31.48 -3.37 -6.97
N ASP A 366 31.50 -2.85 -5.73
CA ASP A 366 31.67 -3.64 -4.51
C ASP A 366 30.34 -4.09 -3.88
N SER A 367 29.20 -3.81 -4.53
CA SER A 367 27.89 -4.25 -4.05
C SER A 367 27.76 -5.77 -4.09
N ASP A 368 27.37 -6.38 -2.96
CA ASP A 368 26.98 -7.80 -2.91
C ASP A 368 25.53 -7.95 -3.37
N PRO A 369 25.25 -8.69 -4.45
CA PRO A 369 23.89 -8.79 -5.01
C PRO A 369 22.84 -9.27 -4.02
N ALA A 370 23.17 -10.24 -3.15
CA ALA A 370 22.23 -10.78 -2.18
C ALA A 370 21.99 -9.80 -1.00
N ALA A 371 23.01 -9.00 -0.64
CA ALA A 371 22.85 -7.92 0.35
C ALA A 371 21.94 -6.81 -0.19
N GLU A 372 22.10 -6.41 -1.45
CA GLU A 372 21.27 -5.39 -2.10
C GLU A 372 19.80 -5.85 -2.21
N TYR A 373 19.55 -7.13 -2.54
CA TYR A 373 18.21 -7.69 -2.53
C TYR A 373 17.57 -7.62 -1.14
N ARG A 374 18.30 -7.98 -0.08
CA ARG A 374 17.83 -7.85 1.30
C ARG A 374 17.58 -6.40 1.70
N GLU A 375 18.41 -5.46 1.22
CA GLU A 375 18.23 -4.02 1.46
C GLU A 375 16.89 -3.52 0.89
N CYS A 376 16.49 -3.98 -0.29
CA CYS A 376 15.16 -3.67 -0.85
C CYS A 376 14.04 -4.11 0.09
N GLY A 377 14.15 -5.31 0.68
CA GLY A 377 13.22 -5.80 1.71
C GLY A 377 13.17 -4.91 2.96
N TRP A 378 14.33 -4.38 3.38
CA TRP A 378 14.41 -3.47 4.53
C TRP A 378 13.77 -2.11 4.23
N LYS A 379 13.94 -1.58 3.03
CA LYS A 379 13.31 -0.33 2.60
C LYS A 379 11.77 -0.43 2.53
N ALA A 380 11.24 -1.64 2.34
CA ALA A 380 9.81 -1.93 2.41
C ALA A 380 9.32 -2.33 3.81
N ARG A 381 10.20 -2.34 4.83
CA ARG A 381 9.90 -2.88 6.16
C ARG A 381 8.66 -2.28 6.79
N PHE A 382 8.47 -0.96 6.69
CA PHE A 382 7.33 -0.28 7.28
C PHE A 382 5.98 -0.72 6.65
N LEU A 383 5.98 -1.16 5.39
CA LEU A 383 4.83 -1.82 4.75
C LEU A 383 4.72 -3.28 5.20
N ASN A 384 5.85 -4.01 5.14
CA ASN A 384 5.88 -5.43 5.50
C ASN A 384 5.47 -5.67 6.96
N GLU A 385 5.71 -4.71 7.86
CA GLU A 385 5.35 -4.76 9.28
C GLU A 385 3.99 -4.14 9.60
N LEU A 386 3.26 -3.61 8.62
CA LEU A 386 1.91 -3.10 8.83
C LEU A 386 0.95 -4.26 9.09
N ARG A 387 0.72 -4.58 10.36
CA ARG A 387 -0.18 -5.67 10.78
C ARG A 387 -1.57 -5.13 11.09
N PRO A 388 -2.65 -5.88 10.79
CA PRO A 388 -3.97 -5.54 11.31
C PRO A 388 -4.00 -5.67 12.83
N ALA A 389 -4.84 -4.85 13.49
CA ALA A 389 -5.06 -4.91 14.94
C ALA A 389 -5.97 -6.09 15.37
N PHE A 390 -6.22 -7.02 14.46
CA PHE A 390 -7.05 -8.20 14.68
C PHE A 390 -6.38 -9.43 14.07
N GLY A 391 -6.81 -10.62 14.49
CA GLY A 391 -6.37 -11.88 13.93
C GLY A 391 -7.41 -12.51 13.00
N ILE A 392 -7.03 -13.64 12.41
CA ILE A 392 -7.92 -14.56 11.71
C ILE A 392 -7.92 -15.91 12.41
N PHE A 393 -8.97 -16.69 12.23
CA PHE A 393 -9.01 -17.99 12.88
C PHE A 393 -9.77 -19.03 12.06
N GLU A 394 -9.42 -20.29 12.32
CA GLU A 394 -10.15 -21.46 11.86
C GLU A 394 -10.82 -22.17 13.02
N THR A 395 -12.00 -22.75 12.75
CA THR A 395 -12.71 -23.62 13.69
C THR A 395 -12.93 -24.95 13.00
N MET A 396 -12.23 -25.98 13.47
CA MET A 396 -12.16 -27.29 12.85
C MET A 396 -12.88 -28.32 13.72
N ARG A 397 -13.59 -29.26 13.09
CA ARG A 397 -14.06 -30.49 13.71
C ARG A 397 -12.96 -31.53 13.67
N VAL A 398 -12.54 -32.00 14.82
CA VAL A 398 -11.61 -33.12 14.96
C VAL A 398 -12.33 -34.27 15.65
N GLU A 399 -12.40 -35.42 14.98
CA GLU A 399 -13.02 -36.62 15.48
C GLU A 399 -12.02 -37.77 15.42
N ASN A 400 -11.71 -38.38 16.58
CA ASN A 400 -10.74 -39.45 16.68
C ASN A 400 -9.40 -39.16 15.99
N ARG A 401 -8.86 -37.95 16.26
CA ARG A 401 -7.58 -37.44 15.68
C ARG A 401 -7.63 -37.22 14.16
N GLN A 402 -8.81 -37.10 13.56
CA GLN A 402 -8.96 -36.80 12.13
C GLN A 402 -9.74 -35.50 11.92
N CYS A 403 -9.27 -34.67 11.01
CA CYS A 403 -9.96 -33.47 10.53
C CYS A 403 -10.21 -33.62 9.01
N ARG A 404 -11.44 -33.96 8.63
CA ARG A 404 -11.79 -34.31 7.22
C ARG A 404 -11.64 -33.17 6.23
N LEU A 405 -11.74 -31.90 6.70
CA LEU A 405 -11.68 -30.71 5.86
C LEU A 405 -10.40 -29.89 6.10
N LEU A 406 -9.34 -30.54 6.61
CA LEU A 406 -8.11 -29.85 7.02
C LEU A 406 -7.49 -29.04 5.90
N ASP A 407 -7.42 -29.58 4.69
CA ASP A 407 -6.78 -28.91 3.55
C ASP A 407 -7.54 -27.64 3.12
N LEU A 408 -8.88 -27.63 3.19
CA LEU A 408 -9.69 -26.43 2.97
C LEU A 408 -9.47 -25.37 4.05
N HIS A 409 -9.33 -25.81 5.32
CA HIS A 409 -9.01 -24.89 6.42
C HIS A 409 -7.62 -24.26 6.25
N LEU A 410 -6.60 -25.06 5.91
CA LEU A 410 -5.24 -24.58 5.67
C LEU A 410 -5.18 -23.64 4.47
N GLY A 411 -5.86 -23.98 3.39
CA GLY A 411 -5.97 -23.12 2.20
C GLY A 411 -6.58 -21.76 2.52
N ARG A 412 -7.73 -21.74 3.24
CA ARG A 412 -8.38 -20.49 3.63
C ARG A 412 -7.53 -19.67 4.61
N LEU A 413 -6.90 -20.31 5.59
CA LEU A 413 -6.00 -19.62 6.53
C LEU A 413 -4.84 -18.95 5.80
N LYS A 414 -4.19 -19.65 4.86
CA LYS A 414 -3.09 -19.13 4.04
C LYS A 414 -3.53 -17.94 3.17
N THR A 415 -4.63 -18.08 2.44
CA THR A 415 -5.16 -17.01 1.59
C THR A 415 -5.56 -15.78 2.42
N SER A 416 -6.21 -15.99 3.56
CA SER A 416 -6.60 -14.89 4.46
C SER A 416 -5.38 -14.21 5.09
N ALA A 417 -4.36 -14.96 5.49
CA ALA A 417 -3.12 -14.41 6.04
C ALA A 417 -2.41 -13.51 5.01
N GLN A 418 -2.34 -13.96 3.75
CA GLN A 418 -1.74 -13.20 2.65
C GLN A 418 -2.55 -11.93 2.33
N ALA A 419 -3.88 -12.04 2.26
CA ALA A 419 -4.76 -10.91 1.96
C ALA A 419 -4.76 -9.82 3.04
N LEU A 420 -4.42 -10.17 4.28
CA LEU A 420 -4.44 -9.27 5.45
C LEU A 420 -3.05 -8.98 6.01
N ASN A 421 -1.99 -9.36 5.31
CA ASN A 421 -0.59 -9.18 5.73
C ASN A 421 -0.29 -9.72 7.14
N LEU A 422 -0.87 -10.89 7.49
CA LEU A 422 -0.54 -11.59 8.74
C LEU A 422 0.62 -12.57 8.52
N PRO A 423 1.58 -12.66 9.44
CA PRO A 423 2.73 -13.56 9.30
C PRO A 423 2.29 -15.01 9.56
N LEU A 424 2.17 -15.78 8.50
CA LEU A 424 1.89 -17.22 8.62
C LEU A 424 3.22 -17.96 8.81
N PRO A 425 3.41 -18.68 9.96
CA PRO A 425 4.61 -19.48 10.17
C PRO A 425 4.76 -20.59 9.12
N ASP A 426 5.98 -20.81 8.63
CA ASP A 426 6.26 -21.87 7.64
C ASP A 426 5.88 -23.26 8.13
N ASP A 427 5.97 -23.49 9.45
CA ASP A 427 5.60 -24.75 10.11
C ASP A 427 4.13 -24.84 10.54
N CYS A 428 3.28 -23.86 10.12
CA CYS A 428 1.88 -23.75 10.53
C CYS A 428 1.11 -25.07 10.34
N GLU A 429 1.17 -25.65 9.16
CA GLU A 429 0.52 -26.93 8.84
C GLU A 429 1.04 -28.06 9.74
N THR A 430 2.35 -28.16 9.88
CA THR A 430 3.00 -29.19 10.73
C THR A 430 2.54 -29.07 12.18
N ARG A 431 2.48 -27.86 12.73
CA ARG A 431 2.00 -27.60 14.09
C ARG A 431 0.55 -28.01 14.28
N ILE A 432 -0.33 -27.67 13.33
CA ILE A 432 -1.75 -28.04 13.40
C ILE A 432 -1.91 -29.57 13.32
N ARG A 433 -1.23 -30.25 12.40
CA ARG A 433 -1.28 -31.72 12.27
C ARG A 433 -0.75 -32.42 13.52
N GLN A 434 0.35 -31.94 14.07
CA GLN A 434 0.91 -32.49 15.34
C GLN A 434 -0.01 -32.27 16.55
N TYR A 435 -0.71 -31.12 16.57
CA TYR A 435 -1.68 -30.82 17.62
C TYR A 435 -2.88 -31.79 17.55
N ILE A 436 -3.43 -32.01 16.34
CA ILE A 436 -4.52 -32.95 16.10
C ILE A 436 -4.13 -34.39 16.53
N ALA A 437 -2.92 -34.83 16.19
CA ALA A 437 -2.43 -36.16 16.53
C ALA A 437 -2.29 -36.42 18.05
N LYS A 438 -2.13 -35.34 18.83
CA LYS A 438 -2.02 -35.42 20.30
C LYS A 438 -3.36 -35.40 21.04
N LEU A 439 -4.47 -35.08 20.34
CA LEU A 439 -5.79 -35.10 20.98
C LEU A 439 -6.21 -36.53 21.36
N PRO A 440 -6.97 -36.69 22.45
CA PRO A 440 -7.55 -37.99 22.77
C PRO A 440 -8.59 -38.42 21.74
N ASP A 441 -9.07 -39.66 21.83
CA ASP A 441 -10.23 -40.07 21.02
C ASP A 441 -11.48 -39.35 21.48
N GLY A 442 -12.38 -39.04 20.55
CA GLY A 442 -13.58 -38.26 20.80
C GLY A 442 -13.79 -37.14 19.81
N LEU A 443 -14.79 -36.29 20.07
CA LEU A 443 -15.17 -35.16 19.23
C LEU A 443 -14.73 -33.84 19.85
N PHE A 444 -13.90 -33.09 19.12
CA PHE A 444 -13.32 -31.82 19.57
C PHE A 444 -13.56 -30.69 18.57
N ARG A 445 -13.74 -29.50 19.11
CA ARG A 445 -13.58 -28.23 18.41
C ARG A 445 -12.12 -27.78 18.57
N LEU A 446 -11.35 -27.77 17.49
CA LEU A 446 -10.04 -27.16 17.42
C LEU A 446 -10.15 -25.74 16.88
N LYS A 447 -9.61 -24.75 17.58
CA LYS A 447 -9.42 -23.38 17.12
C LYS A 447 -7.95 -23.16 16.80
N ALA A 448 -7.67 -22.72 15.57
CA ALA A 448 -6.37 -22.21 15.16
C ALA A 448 -6.51 -20.72 14.88
N GLU A 449 -5.87 -19.89 15.70
CA GLU A 449 -5.94 -18.42 15.61
C GLU A 449 -4.58 -17.87 15.23
N LEU A 450 -4.53 -17.11 14.15
CA LEU A 450 -3.33 -16.43 13.68
C LEU A 450 -3.46 -14.93 13.98
N VAL A 451 -2.54 -14.45 14.80
CA VAL A 451 -2.39 -13.03 15.19
C VAL A 451 -1.01 -12.52 14.79
N SER A 452 -0.74 -11.22 14.98
CA SER A 452 0.58 -10.63 14.70
C SER A 452 1.75 -11.39 15.36
N ASP A 453 1.52 -11.96 16.54
CA ASP A 453 2.54 -12.64 17.36
C ASP A 453 2.68 -14.13 17.04
N GLY A 454 1.86 -14.66 16.13
CA GLY A 454 1.95 -16.02 15.64
C GLY A 454 0.67 -16.85 15.76
N LEU A 455 0.83 -18.18 15.67
CA LEU A 455 -0.25 -19.16 15.67
C LEU A 455 -0.54 -19.68 17.10
N ILE A 456 -1.81 -19.54 17.51
CA ILE A 456 -2.33 -20.04 18.79
C ILE A 456 -3.28 -21.20 18.50
N LEU A 457 -3.07 -22.36 19.15
CA LEU A 457 -3.92 -23.54 19.03
C LEU A 457 -4.62 -23.82 20.36
N SER A 458 -5.93 -24.06 20.31
CA SER A 458 -6.71 -24.44 21.48
C SER A 458 -7.83 -25.42 21.07
N HIS A 459 -8.28 -26.26 22.01
CA HIS A 459 -9.39 -27.18 21.75
C HIS A 459 -10.36 -27.24 22.93
N ALA A 460 -11.57 -27.69 22.61
CA ALA A 460 -12.58 -28.03 23.61
C ALA A 460 -13.38 -29.25 23.13
N ALA A 461 -13.79 -30.11 24.03
CA ALA A 461 -14.74 -31.17 23.71
C ALA A 461 -16.05 -30.56 23.21
N THR A 462 -16.70 -31.24 22.27
CA THR A 462 -17.99 -30.80 21.71
C THR A 462 -18.89 -32.03 21.52
N ALA A 463 -20.18 -31.78 21.31
CA ALA A 463 -21.15 -32.84 21.05
C ALA A 463 -21.81 -32.62 19.69
N GLU A 464 -22.49 -33.64 19.18
CA GLU A 464 -23.32 -33.50 17.98
C GLU A 464 -24.42 -32.46 18.20
N LEU A 465 -24.84 -31.82 17.12
CA LEU A 465 -25.93 -30.86 17.16
C LEU A 465 -27.25 -31.59 16.93
N PRO A 466 -28.27 -31.46 17.82
CA PRO A 466 -29.59 -31.98 17.54
C PRO A 466 -30.20 -31.24 16.33
N ALA A 467 -31.03 -31.92 15.56
CA ALA A 467 -31.71 -31.35 14.40
C ALA A 467 -33.25 -31.57 14.55
N PRO A 468 -34.08 -30.68 13.92
CA PRO A 468 -33.73 -29.42 13.25
C PRO A 468 -33.35 -28.30 14.23
N GLN A 469 -32.73 -27.27 13.72
CA GLN A 469 -32.38 -26.05 14.47
C GLN A 469 -33.30 -24.90 14.08
N ARG A 470 -33.46 -23.92 14.96
CA ARG A 470 -34.21 -22.70 14.65
C ARG A 470 -33.28 -21.56 14.30
N VAL A 471 -33.69 -20.69 13.36
CA VAL A 471 -32.97 -19.45 12.99
C VAL A 471 -33.93 -18.26 12.97
N ILE A 472 -33.41 -17.11 13.29
CA ILE A 472 -34.13 -15.84 13.28
C ILE A 472 -33.45 -14.83 12.35
N PRO A 473 -34.19 -13.87 11.77
CA PRO A 473 -33.54 -12.74 11.10
C PRO A 473 -32.76 -11.89 12.10
N ALA A 474 -31.56 -11.43 11.72
CA ALA A 474 -30.80 -10.47 12.50
C ALA A 474 -31.52 -9.12 12.57
N PRO A 475 -31.50 -8.42 13.73
CA PRO A 475 -32.31 -7.22 13.95
C PRO A 475 -31.86 -6.02 13.14
N GLN A 476 -30.59 -6.00 12.72
CA GLN A 476 -29.98 -4.90 11.97
C GLN A 476 -29.31 -5.42 10.69
N PRO A 477 -29.46 -4.73 9.56
CA PRO A 477 -28.75 -5.07 8.34
C PRO A 477 -27.27 -4.75 8.49
N LEU A 478 -26.43 -5.50 7.78
CA LEU A 478 -25.02 -5.18 7.60
C LEU A 478 -24.85 -4.18 6.44
N PRO A 479 -23.73 -3.44 6.38
CA PRO A 479 -23.40 -2.60 5.24
C PRO A 479 -23.49 -3.38 3.92
N HIS A 480 -23.84 -2.70 2.84
CA HIS A 480 -23.93 -3.33 1.51
C HIS A 480 -22.63 -4.05 1.17
N ARG A 481 -21.49 -3.40 1.40
CA ARG A 481 -20.15 -3.92 1.15
C ARG A 481 -19.28 -3.85 2.41
N ASP A 482 -18.43 -4.85 2.60
CA ASP A 482 -17.39 -4.87 3.63
C ASP A 482 -16.35 -5.94 3.26
N TYR A 483 -15.21 -5.51 2.73
CA TYR A 483 -14.12 -6.39 2.33
C TYR A 483 -13.71 -7.39 3.43
N LEU A 484 -13.75 -6.98 4.71
CA LEU A 484 -13.32 -7.83 5.83
C LEU A 484 -14.30 -8.97 6.14
N ARG A 485 -15.57 -8.91 5.70
CA ARG A 485 -16.52 -10.03 5.84
C ARG A 485 -16.09 -11.27 5.07
N ARG A 486 -15.31 -11.13 4.01
CA ARG A 486 -14.75 -12.25 3.25
C ARG A 486 -13.84 -13.14 4.09
N PHE A 487 -13.36 -12.65 5.25
CA PHE A 487 -12.38 -13.31 6.10
C PHE A 487 -12.97 -13.66 7.46
N LYS A 488 -12.53 -14.79 8.01
CA LYS A 488 -12.90 -15.22 9.36
C LYS A 488 -12.02 -14.52 10.39
N THR A 489 -12.29 -13.24 10.63
CA THR A 489 -11.50 -12.39 11.54
C THR A 489 -11.97 -12.48 12.98
N THR A 490 -11.12 -12.04 13.93
CA THR A 490 -11.52 -11.89 15.34
C THR A 490 -12.40 -10.66 15.60
N ARG A 491 -12.62 -9.78 14.62
CA ARG A 491 -13.59 -8.67 14.65
C ARG A 491 -15.01 -9.18 14.41
N ARG A 492 -15.60 -9.79 15.41
CA ARG A 492 -16.89 -10.50 15.30
C ARG A 492 -17.99 -9.97 16.24
N ALA A 493 -17.79 -8.82 16.86
CA ALA A 493 -18.72 -8.34 17.89
C ALA A 493 -20.19 -8.36 17.44
N LEU A 494 -20.49 -7.89 16.22
CA LEU A 494 -21.87 -7.92 15.68
C LEU A 494 -22.39 -9.35 15.47
N TYR A 495 -21.54 -10.22 14.91
CA TYR A 495 -21.90 -11.63 14.70
C TYR A 495 -22.09 -12.37 16.02
N ASP A 496 -21.19 -12.13 16.99
CA ASP A 496 -21.25 -12.77 18.31
C ASP A 496 -22.47 -12.30 19.10
N GLN A 497 -22.78 -11.02 19.07
CA GLN A 497 -24.00 -10.48 19.67
C GLN A 497 -25.26 -11.07 19.03
N ALA A 498 -25.29 -11.20 17.70
CA ALA A 498 -26.46 -11.69 16.99
C ALA A 498 -26.76 -13.15 17.32
N TRP A 499 -25.78 -14.07 17.26
CA TRP A 499 -26.04 -15.48 17.58
C TRP A 499 -26.27 -15.70 19.08
N GLN A 500 -25.64 -14.92 19.97
CA GLN A 500 -25.97 -14.96 21.41
C GLN A 500 -27.41 -14.51 21.66
N THR A 501 -27.87 -13.46 20.98
CA THR A 501 -29.26 -13.03 21.05
C THR A 501 -30.23 -14.12 20.54
N ALA A 502 -29.84 -14.80 19.44
CA ALA A 502 -30.62 -15.93 18.93
C ALA A 502 -30.71 -17.06 19.96
N GLU A 503 -29.64 -17.42 20.65
CA GLU A 503 -29.65 -18.46 21.71
C GLU A 503 -30.60 -18.12 22.85
N THR A 504 -30.69 -16.85 23.27
CA THR A 504 -31.68 -16.44 24.30
C THR A 504 -33.14 -16.62 23.85
N GLN A 505 -33.38 -16.70 22.53
CA GLN A 505 -34.70 -16.94 21.92
C GLN A 505 -34.89 -18.41 21.50
N GLY A 506 -33.98 -19.31 21.90
CA GLY A 506 -34.03 -20.73 21.55
C GLY A 506 -33.71 -21.02 20.08
N ALA A 507 -32.99 -20.11 19.40
CA ALA A 507 -32.52 -20.30 18.04
C ALA A 507 -31.02 -20.54 18.00
N PHE A 508 -30.56 -21.28 16.99
CA PHE A 508 -29.12 -21.58 16.80
C PHE A 508 -28.34 -20.39 16.30
N ASP A 509 -28.90 -19.60 15.38
CA ASP A 509 -28.19 -18.52 14.71
C ASP A 509 -29.12 -17.38 14.28
N SER A 510 -28.52 -16.22 13.94
CA SER A 510 -29.23 -15.11 13.31
C SER A 510 -28.76 -14.96 11.85
N LEU A 511 -29.70 -14.80 10.93
CA LEU A 511 -29.44 -14.59 9.51
C LEU A 511 -29.34 -13.11 9.19
N PHE A 512 -28.20 -12.70 8.64
CA PHE A 512 -27.95 -11.31 8.25
C PHE A 512 -28.42 -11.02 6.84
N PHE A 513 -28.91 -9.80 6.66
CA PHE A 513 -29.22 -9.18 5.37
C PHE A 513 -28.36 -7.93 5.20
N ASN A 514 -28.07 -7.53 3.96
CA ASN A 514 -27.49 -6.24 3.68
C ASN A 514 -28.54 -5.12 3.65
N SER A 515 -28.11 -3.88 3.43
CA SER A 515 -29.00 -2.71 3.31
C SER A 515 -30.01 -2.81 2.16
N ASP A 516 -29.74 -3.63 1.15
CA ASP A 516 -30.63 -3.86 -0.01
C ASP A 516 -31.63 -5.01 0.24
N GLY A 517 -31.64 -5.61 1.43
CA GLY A 517 -32.49 -6.71 1.79
C GLY A 517 -32.09 -8.07 1.22
N LEU A 518 -30.86 -8.22 0.76
CA LEU A 518 -30.32 -9.48 0.28
C LEU A 518 -29.73 -10.29 1.44
N LEU A 519 -30.04 -11.59 1.47
CA LEU A 519 -29.51 -12.53 2.45
C LEU A 519 -28.01 -12.69 2.28
N LEU A 520 -27.27 -12.58 3.37
CA LEU A 520 -25.84 -12.76 3.44
C LEU A 520 -25.46 -14.14 4.01
N GLU A 521 -25.41 -14.25 5.30
CA GLU A 521 -24.96 -15.43 6.03
C GLU A 521 -25.51 -15.42 7.47
N GLY A 522 -25.31 -16.49 8.23
CA GLY A 522 -25.55 -16.49 9.66
C GLY A 522 -24.37 -15.96 10.46
N GLY A 523 -24.59 -15.67 11.75
CA GLY A 523 -23.53 -15.23 12.67
C GLY A 523 -22.38 -16.24 12.80
N ARG A 524 -22.67 -17.53 12.60
CA ARG A 524 -21.68 -18.63 12.66
C ARG A 524 -21.88 -19.72 11.59
N SER A 525 -22.72 -19.45 10.57
CA SER A 525 -23.06 -20.42 9.52
C SER A 525 -23.24 -19.78 8.16
N ASN A 526 -23.04 -20.54 7.09
CA ASN A 526 -23.54 -20.20 5.76
C ASN A 526 -24.92 -20.83 5.55
N VAL A 527 -25.69 -20.28 4.61
CA VAL A 527 -27.09 -20.62 4.37
C VAL A 527 -27.26 -21.23 3.00
N PHE A 528 -28.08 -22.27 2.93
CA PHE A 528 -28.58 -22.87 1.70
C PHE A 528 -30.10 -22.93 1.80
N ILE A 529 -30.81 -22.53 0.77
CA ILE A 529 -32.27 -22.63 0.70
C ILE A 529 -32.66 -23.45 -0.51
N LYS A 530 -33.76 -24.21 -0.39
CA LYS A 530 -34.38 -24.88 -1.52
C LYS A 530 -35.58 -24.06 -1.95
N TYR A 531 -35.50 -23.50 -3.15
CA TYR A 531 -36.55 -22.63 -3.68
C TYR A 531 -36.88 -23.05 -5.11
N GLN A 532 -38.15 -23.29 -5.39
CA GLN A 532 -38.66 -23.81 -6.68
C GLN A 532 -37.88 -25.07 -7.13
N GLY A 533 -37.66 -25.99 -6.20
CA GLY A 533 -36.96 -27.26 -6.43
C GLY A 533 -35.43 -27.16 -6.60
N GLN A 534 -34.85 -25.98 -6.55
CA GLN A 534 -33.42 -25.75 -6.72
C GLN A 534 -32.74 -25.34 -5.40
N TRP A 535 -31.52 -25.82 -5.17
CA TRP A 535 -30.71 -25.36 -4.05
C TRP A 535 -29.95 -24.09 -4.41
N LEU A 536 -30.10 -23.06 -3.59
CA LEU A 536 -29.51 -21.75 -3.73
C LEU A 536 -28.65 -21.42 -2.51
N THR A 537 -27.59 -20.65 -2.70
CA THR A 537 -26.79 -20.05 -1.61
C THR A 537 -26.40 -18.62 -1.99
N PRO A 538 -26.25 -17.69 -1.03
CA PRO A 538 -25.81 -16.34 -1.32
C PRO A 538 -24.48 -16.32 -2.07
N SER A 539 -24.39 -15.43 -3.07
CA SER A 539 -23.22 -15.26 -3.91
C SER A 539 -22.05 -14.59 -3.17
N LEU A 540 -20.81 -14.93 -3.53
CA LEU A 540 -19.61 -14.33 -2.93
C LEU A 540 -19.42 -12.84 -3.27
N ASP A 541 -20.11 -12.34 -4.30
CA ASP A 541 -20.12 -10.92 -4.65
C ASP A 541 -20.83 -10.03 -3.61
N LEU A 542 -21.48 -10.64 -2.61
CA LEU A 542 -22.05 -9.97 -1.44
C LEU A 542 -21.07 -9.82 -0.27
N ASP A 543 -19.77 -10.04 -0.47
CA ASP A 543 -18.73 -10.02 0.57
C ASP A 543 -19.00 -10.97 1.75
N ILE A 544 -19.60 -12.11 1.52
CA ILE A 544 -19.79 -13.13 2.55
C ILE A 544 -18.55 -13.98 2.76
N LEU A 545 -18.48 -14.63 3.94
CA LEU A 545 -17.43 -15.59 4.20
C LEU A 545 -17.61 -16.85 3.32
N ASN A 546 -16.59 -17.18 2.53
CA ASN A 546 -16.55 -18.49 1.84
C ASN A 546 -16.21 -19.58 2.85
N GLY A 547 -17.23 -20.07 3.58
CA GLY A 547 -17.09 -21.07 4.63
C GLY A 547 -16.49 -22.37 4.11
N VAL A 548 -15.64 -23.03 4.92
CA VAL A 548 -15.01 -24.31 4.55
C VAL A 548 -16.09 -25.38 4.25
N MET A 549 -17.15 -25.43 5.06
CA MET A 549 -18.26 -26.36 4.79
C MET A 549 -19.07 -25.94 3.54
N ARG A 550 -19.24 -24.62 3.30
CA ARG A 550 -19.85 -24.12 2.06
C ARG A 550 -19.08 -24.58 0.83
N GLN A 551 -17.75 -24.47 0.85
CA GLN A 551 -16.90 -24.96 -0.24
C GLN A 551 -17.08 -26.47 -0.45
N ALA A 552 -17.11 -27.27 0.62
CA ALA A 552 -17.32 -28.71 0.53
C ALA A 552 -18.70 -29.06 -0.08
N VAL A 553 -19.76 -28.33 0.31
CA VAL A 553 -21.10 -28.49 -0.27
C VAL A 553 -21.12 -28.18 -1.76
N LEU A 554 -20.50 -27.06 -2.18
CA LEU A 554 -20.45 -26.67 -3.60
C LEU A 554 -19.63 -27.67 -4.45
N GLN A 555 -18.57 -28.25 -3.87
CA GLN A 555 -17.77 -29.28 -4.55
C GLN A 555 -18.49 -30.64 -4.64
N GLN A 556 -19.32 -30.98 -3.64
CA GLN A 556 -20.00 -32.28 -3.54
C GLN A 556 -21.48 -32.14 -3.15
N PRO A 557 -22.31 -31.44 -3.95
CA PRO A 557 -23.68 -31.13 -3.59
C PRO A 557 -24.53 -32.38 -3.39
N GLN A 558 -24.27 -33.46 -4.16
CA GLN A 558 -24.96 -34.73 -4.01
C GLN A 558 -24.75 -35.36 -2.63
N THR A 559 -23.52 -35.26 -2.09
CA THR A 559 -23.19 -35.85 -0.78
C THR A 559 -23.87 -35.12 0.37
N TYR A 560 -23.99 -33.79 0.28
CA TYR A 560 -24.43 -32.96 1.39
C TYR A 560 -25.90 -32.52 1.33
N LEU A 561 -26.47 -32.39 0.12
CA LEU A 561 -27.80 -31.88 -0.12
C LEU A 561 -28.68 -32.83 -0.96
N GLY A 562 -28.12 -33.94 -1.44
CA GLY A 562 -28.83 -34.85 -2.37
C GLY A 562 -29.15 -34.19 -3.72
N ALA A 563 -28.43 -33.15 -4.10
CA ALA A 563 -28.68 -32.33 -5.28
C ALA A 563 -27.57 -32.47 -6.32
N ASN A 564 -27.91 -32.25 -7.58
CA ASN A 564 -26.90 -32.26 -8.66
C ASN A 564 -26.03 -31.01 -8.68
N ALA A 565 -26.59 -29.87 -8.22
CA ALA A 565 -25.91 -28.58 -8.19
C ALA A 565 -26.52 -27.66 -7.11
N VAL A 566 -25.75 -26.64 -6.75
CA VAL A 566 -26.19 -25.47 -5.93
C VAL A 566 -25.86 -24.22 -6.74
N ILE A 567 -26.81 -23.30 -6.80
CA ILE A 567 -26.67 -22.03 -7.53
C ILE A 567 -26.29 -20.94 -6.55
N GLU A 568 -25.19 -20.25 -6.84
CA GLU A 568 -24.80 -19.02 -6.13
C GLU A 568 -25.59 -17.85 -6.74
N THR A 569 -26.38 -17.14 -5.91
CA THR A 569 -27.28 -16.07 -6.38
C THR A 569 -27.62 -15.08 -5.28
N HIS A 570 -28.28 -13.99 -5.63
CA HIS A 570 -28.84 -13.04 -4.69
C HIS A 570 -30.19 -13.58 -4.17
N ILE A 571 -30.27 -13.81 -2.89
CA ILE A 571 -31.47 -14.35 -2.21
C ILE A 571 -32.15 -13.20 -1.49
N THR A 572 -33.41 -12.93 -1.84
CA THR A 572 -34.23 -11.91 -1.17
C THR A 572 -34.90 -12.46 0.09
N ARG A 573 -35.41 -11.56 0.92
CA ARG A 573 -36.22 -11.94 2.10
C ARG A 573 -37.45 -12.76 1.71
N ASP A 574 -38.13 -12.37 0.64
CA ASP A 574 -39.32 -13.08 0.13
C ASP A 574 -38.99 -14.53 -0.29
N MET A 575 -37.86 -14.73 -0.98
CA MET A 575 -37.37 -16.07 -1.34
C MET A 575 -37.09 -16.94 -0.10
N LEU A 576 -36.53 -16.35 0.97
CA LEU A 576 -36.26 -17.06 2.21
C LEU A 576 -37.58 -17.42 2.96
N GLU A 577 -38.58 -16.54 2.98
CA GLU A 577 -39.86 -16.75 3.64
C GLU A 577 -40.74 -17.80 2.93
N HIS A 578 -40.55 -17.98 1.60
CA HIS A 578 -41.28 -18.95 0.78
C HIS A 578 -40.44 -20.18 0.37
N THR A 579 -39.36 -20.44 1.09
CA THR A 579 -38.45 -21.56 0.79
C THR A 579 -39.07 -22.90 1.21
N GLU A 580 -38.72 -23.97 0.47
CA GLU A 580 -39.13 -25.34 0.77
C GLU A 580 -38.34 -25.94 1.93
N GLU A 581 -37.04 -25.66 1.98
CA GLU A 581 -36.11 -26.15 2.99
C GLU A 581 -35.01 -25.12 3.25
N ILE A 582 -34.52 -25.06 4.49
CA ILE A 582 -33.33 -24.32 4.89
C ILE A 582 -32.31 -25.29 5.45
N ARG A 583 -31.06 -25.19 4.95
CA ARG A 583 -29.90 -25.87 5.51
C ARG A 583 -28.85 -24.83 5.92
N LEU A 584 -28.38 -24.98 7.14
CA LEU A 584 -27.21 -24.24 7.58
C LEU A 584 -25.97 -25.09 7.47
N SER A 585 -24.81 -24.45 7.34
CA SER A 585 -23.54 -25.17 7.32
C SER A 585 -22.42 -24.43 8.06
N ASN A 586 -21.61 -25.17 8.79
CA ASN A 586 -20.29 -24.76 9.23
C ASN A 586 -19.38 -25.99 9.43
N ALA A 587 -18.08 -25.78 9.41
CA ALA A 587 -17.10 -26.89 9.46
C ALA A 587 -17.12 -27.69 10.77
N LEU A 588 -17.64 -27.11 11.86
CA LEU A 588 -17.77 -27.81 13.16
C LEU A 588 -18.98 -28.75 13.20
N ARG A 589 -20.11 -28.33 12.61
CA ARG A 589 -21.40 -29.00 12.73
C ARG A 589 -21.83 -29.75 11.46
N GLY A 590 -21.11 -29.53 10.35
CA GLY A 590 -21.54 -30.07 9.05
C GLY A 590 -22.68 -29.27 8.43
N VAL A 591 -23.53 -29.96 7.69
CA VAL A 591 -24.80 -29.44 7.11
C VAL A 591 -25.95 -29.97 7.95
N PHE A 592 -26.87 -29.10 8.35
CA PHE A 592 -28.02 -29.46 9.19
C PHE A 592 -29.28 -28.64 8.84
N GLU A 593 -30.44 -29.21 9.14
CA GLU A 593 -31.74 -28.58 8.91
C GLU A 593 -31.97 -27.41 9.84
N ALA A 594 -32.68 -26.40 9.32
CA ALA A 594 -33.09 -25.25 10.10
C ALA A 594 -34.49 -24.75 9.70
N ASP A 595 -35.24 -24.27 10.71
CA ASP A 595 -36.52 -23.66 10.53
C ASP A 595 -36.45 -22.15 10.79
N LEU A 596 -36.94 -21.35 9.84
CA LEU A 596 -37.04 -19.91 10.02
C LEU A 596 -38.16 -19.55 11.00
N VAL A 597 -37.80 -18.82 12.04
CA VAL A 597 -38.80 -18.27 12.97
C VAL A 597 -38.91 -16.78 12.72
N VAL A 598 -39.98 -16.39 12.07
CA VAL A 598 -40.36 -14.97 11.92
C VAL A 598 -41.22 -14.62 13.13
N LYS A 599 -40.87 -13.56 13.85
CA LYS A 599 -41.78 -13.01 14.87
C LYS A 599 -42.96 -12.38 14.16
N GLU A 600 -44.16 -12.80 14.52
CA GLU A 600 -45.41 -12.10 14.18
C GLU A 600 -45.41 -10.66 14.72
#